data_7b3fc89219bb22a9cbac9b25c3a41204
#
_entry.id   7b3fc89219bb22a9cbac9b25c3a41204
#
_cell.length_a   1.000
_cell.length_b   1.000
_cell.length_c   1.000
_cell.angle_alpha   90.00
_cell.angle_beta   90.00
_cell.angle_gamma   90.00
#
_symmetry.space_group_name_H-M   'P 1'
#
loop_
_entity.id
_entity.type
_entity.pdbx_description
1 polymer ?
#
loop_
_entity_poly.entity_id
_entity_poly.type
_entity_poly.pdbx_seq_one_letter_code
_entity_poly.pdbx_strand_id
1 'polypeptide(L)'
;GKFNAYNLLAVYGATCLLGEDPEKALINLSRLVPVSGRFQTLHAPQKYTAIIDYAHTPDALTNVLTSIREVVGRKGHIITVVGAGGNRDKGKRPLMAEEAAKWSDKVILTSDNPRFEKPQDILEDMIAGLDAVQRRKTLTIADRREAIRIATQFAQPGDVVLIAGKGHEDYQEIEGVKH
;
A
#
# COMPACT_ATOMS: atom_id res chain seq x y z
N GLY A 1 -3.14 -1.06 12.34
CA GLY A 1 -3.49 0.37 12.48
C GLY A 1 -4.91 0.53 13.01
N LYS A 2 -5.30 1.76 13.32
CA LYS A 2 -6.64 2.08 13.90
C LYS A 2 -7.79 1.57 13.03
N PHE A 3 -7.65 1.60 11.70
CA PHE A 3 -8.68 1.08 10.77
C PHE A 3 -8.96 -0.42 10.96
N ASN A 4 -7.97 -1.22 11.34
CA ASN A 4 -8.20 -2.63 11.64
C ASN A 4 -9.01 -2.81 12.93
N ALA A 5 -8.83 -1.92 13.92
CA ALA A 5 -9.64 -1.95 15.13
C ALA A 5 -11.12 -1.65 14.83
N TYR A 6 -11.40 -0.69 13.93
CA TYR A 6 -12.77 -0.43 13.46
C TYR A 6 -13.37 -1.62 12.71
N ASN A 7 -12.58 -2.30 11.87
CA ASN A 7 -13.05 -3.51 11.18
C ASN A 7 -13.38 -4.63 12.18
N LEU A 8 -12.52 -4.85 13.17
CA LEU A 8 -12.76 -5.84 14.23
C LEU A 8 -13.99 -5.46 15.09
N LEU A 9 -14.19 -4.18 15.39
CA LEU A 9 -15.34 -3.69 16.12
C LEU A 9 -16.65 -3.94 15.33
N ALA A 10 -16.65 -3.72 14.03
CA ALA A 10 -17.79 -4.00 13.17
C ALA A 10 -18.12 -5.51 13.14
N VAL A 11 -17.10 -6.37 13.03
CA VAL A 11 -17.28 -7.83 13.09
C VAL A 11 -17.82 -8.25 14.46
N TYR A 12 -17.25 -7.71 15.55
CA TYR A 12 -17.73 -7.98 16.91
C TYR A 12 -19.20 -7.59 17.08
N GLY A 13 -19.57 -6.38 16.67
CA GLY A 13 -20.96 -5.92 16.75
C GLY A 13 -21.92 -6.79 15.94
N ALA A 14 -21.55 -7.16 14.72
CA ALA A 14 -22.36 -8.06 13.88
C ALA A 14 -22.52 -9.43 14.53
N THR A 15 -21.46 -10.00 15.09
CA THR A 15 -21.47 -11.31 15.76
C THR A 15 -22.41 -11.29 16.97
N CYS A 16 -22.34 -10.24 17.80
CA CYS A 16 -23.26 -10.08 18.95
C CYS A 16 -24.73 -9.93 18.53
N LEU A 17 -24.97 -9.15 17.43
CA LEU A 17 -26.33 -8.98 16.90
C LEU A 17 -26.93 -10.28 16.33
N LEU A 18 -26.07 -11.19 15.88
CA LEU A 18 -26.49 -12.54 15.44
C LEU A 18 -26.72 -13.51 16.57
N GLY A 19 -26.57 -13.08 17.84
CA GLY A 19 -26.87 -13.87 19.03
C GLY A 19 -25.71 -14.71 19.56
N GLU A 20 -24.50 -14.50 19.04
CA GLU A 20 -23.31 -15.17 19.56
C GLU A 20 -22.87 -14.58 20.91
N ASP A 21 -22.24 -15.40 21.73
CA ASP A 21 -21.72 -14.99 23.04
C ASP A 21 -20.63 -13.94 22.89
N PRO A 22 -20.79 -12.74 23.51
CA PRO A 22 -19.83 -11.64 23.35
C PRO A 22 -18.41 -11.97 23.82
N GLU A 23 -18.25 -12.75 24.88
CA GLU A 23 -16.93 -13.11 25.40
C GLU A 23 -16.22 -14.09 24.47
N LYS A 24 -16.92 -15.09 23.94
CA LYS A 24 -16.39 -15.99 22.92
C LYS A 24 -16.02 -15.26 21.65
N ALA A 25 -16.84 -14.29 21.23
CA ALA A 25 -16.55 -13.45 20.08
C ALA A 25 -15.22 -12.68 20.26
N LEU A 26 -15.00 -12.05 21.41
CA LEU A 26 -13.75 -11.36 21.73
C LEU A 26 -12.55 -12.31 21.76
N ILE A 27 -12.67 -13.47 22.38
CA ILE A 27 -11.62 -14.49 22.42
C ILE A 27 -11.25 -14.93 21.00
N ASN A 28 -12.23 -15.19 20.15
CA ASN A 28 -11.98 -15.59 18.76
C ASN A 28 -11.32 -14.46 17.95
N LEU A 29 -11.80 -13.22 18.08
CA LEU A 29 -11.22 -12.05 17.43
C LEU A 29 -9.76 -11.80 17.85
N SER A 30 -9.43 -12.03 19.13
CA SER A 30 -8.06 -11.88 19.63
C SER A 30 -7.06 -12.88 19.04
N ARG A 31 -7.55 -14.01 18.50
CA ARG A 31 -6.75 -15.05 17.86
C ARG A 31 -6.58 -14.88 16.36
N LEU A 32 -7.26 -13.88 15.76
CA LEU A 32 -7.16 -13.64 14.33
C LEU A 32 -5.73 -13.23 13.93
N VAL A 33 -5.22 -13.88 12.92
CA VAL A 33 -3.99 -13.45 12.25
C VAL A 33 -4.32 -12.43 11.16
N PRO A 34 -3.40 -11.50 10.85
CA PRO A 34 -3.58 -10.55 9.75
C PRO A 34 -3.89 -11.26 8.44
N VAL A 35 -4.86 -10.73 7.69
CA VAL A 35 -5.18 -11.22 6.35
C VAL A 35 -4.01 -10.88 5.42
N SER A 36 -3.60 -11.84 4.57
CA SER A 36 -2.55 -11.63 3.58
C SER A 36 -2.85 -10.39 2.73
N GLY A 37 -1.83 -9.54 2.54
CA GLY A 37 -1.94 -8.32 1.75
C GLY A 37 -2.80 -7.20 2.37
N ARG A 38 -3.10 -7.27 3.67
CA ARG A 38 -3.81 -6.23 4.44
C ARG A 38 -2.96 -5.81 5.63
N PHE A 39 -2.17 -4.75 5.45
CA PHE A 39 -1.17 -4.29 6.41
C PHE A 39 -0.26 -5.45 6.88
N GLN A 40 0.05 -6.35 5.97
CA GLN A 40 0.90 -7.51 6.25
C GLN A 40 2.32 -7.05 6.48
N THR A 41 2.84 -7.34 7.66
CA THR A 41 4.16 -6.88 8.10
C THR A 41 5.19 -8.01 7.97
N LEU A 42 6.31 -7.73 7.31
CA LEU A 42 7.45 -8.61 7.15
C LEU A 42 8.71 -7.92 7.68
N HIS A 43 9.45 -8.58 8.56
CA HIS A 43 10.70 -8.05 9.10
C HIS A 43 11.88 -8.61 8.31
N ALA A 44 12.65 -7.72 7.69
CA ALA A 44 13.82 -8.10 6.91
C ALA A 44 15.05 -8.33 7.82
N PRO A 45 15.95 -9.26 7.45
CA PRO A 45 17.22 -9.44 8.16
C PRO A 45 18.05 -8.15 8.27
N GLN A 46 17.93 -7.25 7.31
CA GLN A 46 18.56 -5.91 7.27
C GLN A 46 17.93 -4.90 8.24
N LYS A 47 17.00 -5.33 9.10
CA LYS A 47 16.34 -4.52 10.14
C LYS A 47 15.45 -3.39 9.63
N TYR A 48 14.99 -3.43 8.38
CA TYR A 48 13.84 -2.64 7.93
C TYR A 48 12.56 -3.49 7.97
N THR A 49 11.41 -2.83 7.89
CA THR A 49 10.12 -3.50 7.86
C THR A 49 9.47 -3.30 6.49
N ALA A 50 9.05 -4.39 5.84
CA ALA A 50 8.20 -4.31 4.66
C ALA A 50 6.73 -4.47 5.06
N ILE A 51 5.86 -3.63 4.49
CA ILE A 51 4.40 -3.70 4.67
C ILE A 51 3.77 -3.90 3.31
N ILE A 52 2.97 -4.95 3.18
CA ILE A 52 2.20 -5.24 1.97
C ILE A 52 0.74 -4.88 2.25
N ASP A 53 0.17 -3.99 1.42
CA ASP A 53 -1.21 -3.54 1.59
C ASP A 53 -1.96 -3.41 0.25
N TYR A 54 -3.27 -3.57 0.31
CA TYR A 54 -4.17 -3.45 -0.84
C TYR A 54 -4.60 -2.00 -1.13
N ALA A 55 -4.04 -1.00 -0.46
CA ALA A 55 -4.36 0.41 -0.64
C ALA A 55 -4.16 0.84 -2.10
N HIS A 56 -5.25 1.07 -2.82
CA HIS A 56 -5.31 1.40 -4.25
C HIS A 56 -6.21 2.62 -4.54
N THR A 57 -6.48 3.42 -3.53
CA THR A 57 -7.17 4.71 -3.60
C THR A 57 -6.39 5.75 -2.82
N PRO A 58 -6.55 7.08 -3.10
CA PRO A 58 -5.88 8.13 -2.36
C PRO A 58 -6.14 8.05 -0.85
N ASP A 59 -7.40 7.89 -0.43
CA ASP A 59 -7.78 7.78 0.99
C ASP A 59 -7.17 6.55 1.67
N ALA A 60 -7.16 5.40 0.99
CA ALA A 60 -6.55 4.19 1.53
C ALA A 60 -5.03 4.37 1.71
N LEU A 61 -4.34 5.02 0.77
CA LEU A 61 -2.92 5.35 0.88
C LEU A 61 -2.66 6.30 2.05
N THR A 62 -3.46 7.34 2.20
CA THR A 62 -3.38 8.26 3.34
C THR A 62 -3.52 7.51 4.67
N ASN A 63 -4.52 6.65 4.80
CA ASN A 63 -4.78 5.89 6.03
C ASN A 63 -3.62 4.94 6.38
N VAL A 64 -3.07 4.24 5.39
CA VAL A 64 -1.95 3.32 5.61
C VAL A 64 -0.69 4.10 5.96
N LEU A 65 -0.35 5.13 5.19
CA LEU A 65 0.88 5.91 5.36
C LEU A 65 0.89 6.71 6.66
N THR A 66 -0.23 7.31 7.07
CA THR A 66 -0.35 7.98 8.37
C THR A 66 -0.18 6.99 9.52
N SER A 67 -0.78 5.79 9.41
CA SER A 67 -0.58 4.72 10.42
C SER A 67 0.88 4.27 10.51
N ILE A 68 1.57 4.16 9.38
CA ILE A 68 3.00 3.84 9.36
C ILE A 68 3.80 4.97 10.01
N ARG A 69 3.52 6.22 9.67
CA ARG A 69 4.23 7.40 10.20
C ARG A 69 4.07 7.53 11.72
N GLU A 70 2.89 7.21 12.28
CA GLU A 70 2.66 7.17 13.73
C GLU A 70 3.63 6.20 14.44
N VAL A 71 3.92 5.05 13.83
CA VAL A 71 4.79 4.00 14.41
C VAL A 71 6.27 4.30 14.19
N VAL A 72 6.64 4.69 12.98
CA VAL A 72 8.05 4.95 12.60
C VAL A 72 8.57 6.25 13.22
N GLY A 73 7.68 7.20 13.46
CA GLY A 73 8.04 8.51 14.01
C GLY A 73 8.91 9.33 13.05
N ARG A 74 9.81 10.15 13.61
CA ARG A 74 10.68 11.04 12.83
C ARG A 74 12.05 10.45 12.48
N LYS A 75 12.41 9.30 13.02
CA LYS A 75 13.76 8.72 12.87
C LYS A 75 13.88 7.78 11.67
N GLY A 76 12.81 7.07 11.31
CA GLY A 76 12.81 6.16 10.16
C GLY A 76 12.20 6.81 8.91
N HIS A 77 12.61 6.34 7.74
CA HIS A 77 12.07 6.78 6.46
C HIS A 77 10.98 5.83 5.97
N ILE A 78 10.06 6.37 5.19
CA ILE A 78 9.04 5.61 4.48
C ILE A 78 9.37 5.62 2.99
N ILE A 79 9.53 4.44 2.42
CA ILE A 79 9.74 4.23 1.00
C ILE A 79 8.47 3.55 0.46
N THR A 80 7.76 4.19 -0.46
CA THR A 80 6.49 3.66 -0.98
C THR A 80 6.61 3.23 -2.42
N VAL A 81 6.23 1.99 -2.70
CA VAL A 81 6.04 1.43 -4.04
C VAL A 81 4.55 1.40 -4.32
N VAL A 82 4.10 2.14 -5.34
CA VAL A 82 2.68 2.26 -5.67
C VAL A 82 2.46 2.37 -7.17
N GLY A 83 1.38 1.79 -7.65
CA GLY A 83 0.92 1.88 -9.03
C GLY A 83 -0.59 2.08 -9.10
N ALA A 84 -1.08 2.37 -10.30
CA ALA A 84 -2.51 2.51 -10.57
C ALA A 84 -2.94 1.53 -11.67
N GLY A 85 -4.19 1.07 -11.60
CA GLY A 85 -4.76 0.16 -12.61
C GLY A 85 -5.17 0.88 -13.89
N GLY A 86 -4.99 0.21 -15.02
CA GLY A 86 -5.54 0.60 -16.31
C GLY A 86 -7.03 0.28 -16.40
N ASN A 87 -7.73 0.92 -17.35
CA ASN A 87 -9.18 0.80 -17.57
C ASN A 87 -10.00 1.02 -16.30
N ARG A 88 -9.55 1.97 -15.48
CA ARG A 88 -10.17 2.42 -14.23
C ARG A 88 -10.20 3.94 -14.20
N ASP A 89 -10.73 4.50 -13.11
CA ASP A 89 -10.76 5.93 -12.89
C ASP A 89 -9.37 6.56 -12.99
N LYS A 90 -9.16 7.35 -14.06
CA LYS A 90 -7.91 8.06 -14.32
C LYS A 90 -7.71 9.23 -13.36
N GLY A 91 -8.80 9.84 -12.87
CA GLY A 91 -8.74 10.99 -11.97
C GLY A 91 -8.06 10.69 -10.65
N LYS A 92 -8.10 9.44 -10.19
CA LYS A 92 -7.41 9.04 -8.96
C LYS A 92 -5.89 8.88 -9.12
N ARG A 93 -5.35 8.72 -10.34
CA ARG A 93 -3.92 8.45 -10.59
C ARG A 93 -3.00 9.55 -10.03
N PRO A 94 -3.20 10.84 -10.41
CA PRO A 94 -2.40 11.93 -9.87
C PRO A 94 -2.56 12.07 -8.35
N LEU A 95 -3.78 11.90 -7.82
CA LEU A 95 -4.05 12.00 -6.38
C LEU A 95 -3.35 10.90 -5.57
N MET A 96 -3.27 9.68 -6.12
CA MET A 96 -2.53 8.58 -5.48
C MET A 96 -1.03 8.88 -5.40
N ALA A 97 -0.44 9.44 -6.46
CA ALA A 97 0.97 9.82 -6.45
C ALA A 97 1.24 10.97 -5.48
N GLU A 98 0.35 11.98 -5.45
CA GLU A 98 0.42 13.10 -4.53
C GLU A 98 0.39 12.64 -3.06
N GLU A 99 -0.59 11.81 -2.67
CA GLU A 99 -0.68 11.29 -1.30
C GLU A 99 0.50 10.39 -0.94
N ALA A 100 0.97 9.54 -1.86
CA ALA A 100 2.18 8.76 -1.64
C ALA A 100 3.39 9.68 -1.39
N ALA A 101 3.56 10.72 -2.21
CA ALA A 101 4.68 11.64 -2.07
C ALA A 101 4.57 12.52 -0.82
N LYS A 102 3.39 12.91 -0.41
CA LYS A 102 3.16 13.72 0.80
C LYS A 102 3.64 13.02 2.08
N TRP A 103 3.39 11.73 2.20
CA TRP A 103 3.64 10.96 3.42
C TRP A 103 4.93 10.15 3.41
N SER A 104 5.58 9.99 2.25
CA SER A 104 6.79 9.18 2.10
C SER A 104 8.04 10.04 1.91
N ASP A 105 9.17 9.50 2.31
CA ASP A 105 10.49 10.12 2.10
C ASP A 105 11.02 9.79 0.69
N LYS A 106 10.65 8.63 0.14
CA LYS A 106 10.87 8.22 -1.26
C LYS A 106 9.63 7.54 -1.82
N VAL A 107 9.38 7.74 -3.11
CA VAL A 107 8.29 7.08 -3.84
C VAL A 107 8.85 6.39 -5.08
N ILE A 108 8.36 5.21 -5.36
CA ILE A 108 8.60 4.53 -6.63
C ILE A 108 7.24 4.24 -7.26
N LEU A 109 6.94 4.97 -8.34
CA LEU A 109 5.77 4.74 -9.16
C LEU A 109 6.04 3.55 -10.09
N THR A 110 5.12 2.60 -10.14
CA THR A 110 5.31 1.36 -10.89
C THR A 110 4.00 0.88 -11.54
N SER A 111 4.10 -0.13 -12.38
CA SER A 111 2.91 -0.78 -12.97
C SER A 111 2.14 -1.56 -11.90
N ASP A 112 0.82 -1.52 -12.02
CA ASP A 112 -0.11 -2.39 -11.29
C ASP A 112 -0.71 -3.42 -12.26
N ASN A 113 -1.99 -3.36 -12.57
CA ASN A 113 -2.68 -4.10 -13.63
C ASN A 113 -2.96 -3.13 -14.79
N PRO A 114 -2.07 -3.00 -15.79
CA PRO A 114 -2.27 -2.03 -16.88
C PRO A 114 -3.45 -2.39 -17.78
N ARG A 115 -3.88 -3.64 -17.81
CA ARG A 115 -4.95 -4.17 -18.66
C ARG A 115 -4.69 -3.83 -20.11
N PHE A 116 -5.53 -2.99 -20.73
CA PHE A 116 -5.41 -2.59 -22.14
C PHE A 116 -4.76 -1.20 -22.32
N GLU A 117 -4.29 -0.58 -21.26
CA GLU A 117 -3.54 0.69 -21.34
C GLU A 117 -2.03 0.44 -21.28
N LYS A 118 -1.26 1.31 -21.91
CA LYS A 118 0.20 1.26 -21.82
C LYS A 118 0.64 1.64 -20.40
N PRO A 119 1.52 0.87 -19.74
CA PRO A 119 2.01 1.21 -18.41
C PRO A 119 2.59 2.62 -18.30
N GLN A 120 3.27 3.10 -19.34
CA GLN A 120 3.87 4.43 -19.40
C GLN A 120 2.83 5.54 -19.30
N ASP A 121 1.70 5.42 -20.02
CA ASP A 121 0.64 6.43 -20.01
C ASP A 121 0.03 6.55 -18.60
N ILE A 122 -0.12 5.41 -17.90
CA ILE A 122 -0.61 5.38 -16.52
C ILE A 122 0.37 6.07 -15.57
N LEU A 123 1.67 5.82 -15.75
CA LEU A 123 2.73 6.43 -14.94
C LEU A 123 2.84 7.93 -15.20
N GLU A 124 2.66 8.39 -16.44
CA GLU A 124 2.59 9.82 -16.79
C GLU A 124 1.42 10.51 -16.11
N ASP A 125 0.22 9.90 -16.12
CA ASP A 125 -0.94 10.41 -15.39
C ASP A 125 -0.65 10.54 -13.87
N MET A 126 0.07 9.60 -13.29
CA MET A 126 0.47 9.66 -11.88
C MET A 126 1.45 10.79 -11.62
N ILE A 127 2.49 10.92 -12.46
CA ILE A 127 3.52 11.97 -12.34
C ILE A 127 2.93 13.36 -12.48
N ALA A 128 1.87 13.52 -13.28
CA ALA A 128 1.20 14.80 -13.49
C ALA A 128 0.67 15.42 -12.18
N GLY A 129 0.36 14.61 -11.16
CA GLY A 129 -0.07 15.06 -9.83
C GLY A 129 1.05 15.56 -8.92
N LEU A 130 2.32 15.42 -9.31
CA LEU A 130 3.46 15.74 -8.45
C LEU A 130 4.00 17.15 -8.72
N ASP A 131 4.23 17.91 -7.66
CA ASP A 131 4.98 19.16 -7.72
C ASP A 131 6.50 18.93 -7.89
N ALA A 132 7.27 20.00 -8.05
CA ALA A 132 8.71 19.94 -8.28
C ALA A 132 9.50 19.32 -7.11
N VAL A 133 9.03 19.50 -5.87
CA VAL A 133 9.67 18.94 -4.66
C VAL A 133 9.38 17.44 -4.57
N GLN A 134 8.13 17.06 -4.79
CA GLN A 134 7.67 15.68 -4.78
C GLN A 134 8.35 14.84 -5.87
N ARG A 135 8.53 15.41 -7.08
CA ARG A 135 9.24 14.75 -8.20
C ARG A 135 10.69 14.41 -7.87
N ARG A 136 11.40 15.23 -7.08
CA ARG A 136 12.79 14.98 -6.70
C ARG A 136 13.00 13.72 -5.85
N LYS A 137 11.97 13.30 -5.14
CA LYS A 137 11.99 12.09 -4.30
C LYS A 137 11.21 10.91 -4.90
N THR A 138 10.78 11.05 -6.15
CA THR A 138 9.98 10.04 -6.86
C THR A 138 10.78 9.46 -8.01
N LEU A 139 10.83 8.13 -8.08
CA LEU A 139 11.34 7.36 -9.21
C LEU A 139 10.18 6.73 -9.96
N THR A 140 10.38 6.48 -11.24
CA THR A 140 9.42 5.75 -12.08
C THR A 140 10.09 4.50 -12.64
N ILE A 141 9.58 3.34 -12.27
CA ILE A 141 10.11 2.03 -12.68
C ILE A 141 8.92 1.16 -13.07
N ALA A 142 8.70 0.97 -14.37
CA ALA A 142 7.53 0.24 -14.87
C ALA A 142 7.49 -1.22 -14.41
N ASP A 143 8.62 -1.91 -14.39
CA ASP A 143 8.72 -3.26 -13.85
C ASP A 143 8.53 -3.25 -12.33
N ARG A 144 7.43 -3.85 -11.87
CA ARG A 144 7.08 -3.85 -10.44
C ARG A 144 8.05 -4.65 -9.58
N ARG A 145 8.57 -5.74 -10.10
CA ARG A 145 9.56 -6.57 -9.37
C ARG A 145 10.83 -5.77 -9.16
N GLU A 146 11.28 -5.07 -10.19
CA GLU A 146 12.45 -4.19 -10.13
C GLU A 146 12.19 -2.99 -9.20
N ALA A 147 11.00 -2.39 -9.24
CA ALA A 147 10.60 -1.32 -8.33
C ALA A 147 10.70 -1.74 -6.86
N ILE A 148 10.20 -2.94 -6.52
CA ILE A 148 10.28 -3.51 -5.18
C ILE A 148 11.75 -3.78 -4.81
N ARG A 149 12.53 -4.37 -5.71
CA ARG A 149 13.97 -4.63 -5.50
C ARG A 149 14.73 -3.35 -5.17
N ILE A 150 14.52 -2.30 -5.92
CA ILE A 150 15.15 -0.98 -5.70
C ILE A 150 14.69 -0.37 -4.37
N ALA A 151 13.39 -0.44 -4.05
CA ALA A 151 12.87 0.05 -2.77
C ALA A 151 13.55 -0.63 -1.58
N THR A 152 13.71 -1.96 -1.63
CA THR A 152 14.36 -2.72 -0.58
C THR A 152 15.87 -2.46 -0.48
N GLN A 153 16.53 -2.11 -1.57
CA GLN A 153 17.95 -1.70 -1.57
C GLN A 153 18.17 -0.31 -0.96
N PHE A 154 17.21 0.60 -1.08
CA PHE A 154 17.29 1.91 -0.43
C PHE A 154 17.04 1.86 1.07
N ALA A 155 16.34 0.85 1.55
CA ALA A 155 15.92 0.77 2.94
C ALA A 155 17.12 0.56 3.88
N GLN A 156 17.14 1.34 4.95
CA GLN A 156 18.10 1.26 6.03
C GLN A 156 17.46 0.66 7.30
N PRO A 157 18.25 0.24 8.29
CA PRO A 157 17.69 -0.21 9.56
C PRO A 157 16.75 0.82 10.19
N GLY A 158 15.53 0.40 10.52
CA GLY A 158 14.48 1.25 11.08
C GLY A 158 13.55 1.88 10.05
N ASP A 159 13.82 1.75 8.75
CA ASP A 159 12.94 2.21 7.69
C ASP A 159 11.74 1.28 7.47
N VAL A 160 10.73 1.80 6.78
CA VAL A 160 9.58 1.04 6.32
C VAL A 160 9.46 1.12 4.79
N VAL A 161 9.33 -0.03 4.14
CA VAL A 161 8.99 -0.15 2.73
C VAL A 161 7.52 -0.53 2.60
N LEU A 162 6.67 0.38 2.11
CA LEU A 162 5.27 0.09 1.80
C LEU A 162 5.16 -0.37 0.35
N ILE A 163 4.61 -1.57 0.14
CA ILE A 163 4.25 -2.12 -1.18
C ILE A 163 2.74 -2.07 -1.28
N ALA A 164 2.22 -1.01 -1.93
CA ALA A 164 0.80 -0.71 -2.00
C ALA A 164 0.16 -1.14 -3.32
N GLY A 165 -1.15 -1.39 -3.28
CA GLY A 165 -2.03 -1.59 -4.44
C GLY A 165 -2.50 -3.02 -4.62
N LYS A 166 -1.60 -3.98 -4.69
CA LYS A 166 -1.92 -5.38 -5.02
C LYS A 166 -2.30 -6.24 -3.81
N GLY A 167 -1.82 -5.89 -2.61
CA GLY A 167 -2.07 -6.71 -1.43
C GLY A 167 -1.69 -8.18 -1.66
N HIS A 168 -2.70 -9.05 -1.66
CA HIS A 168 -2.56 -10.49 -1.85
C HIS A 168 -2.54 -10.94 -3.32
N GLU A 169 -2.72 -10.02 -4.29
CA GLU A 169 -2.69 -10.38 -5.72
C GLU A 169 -1.27 -10.77 -6.14
N ASP A 170 -1.10 -11.97 -6.66
CA ASP A 170 0.16 -12.56 -7.12
C ASP A 170 0.34 -12.51 -8.65
N TYR A 171 -0.55 -11.79 -9.34
CA TYR A 171 -0.56 -11.65 -10.80
C TYR A 171 -0.54 -10.18 -11.24
N GLN A 172 -0.18 -9.94 -12.49
CA GLN A 172 -0.48 -8.72 -13.24
C GLN A 172 -1.38 -9.04 -14.43
N GLU A 173 -2.43 -8.24 -14.63
CA GLU A 173 -3.32 -8.35 -15.78
C GLU A 173 -2.82 -7.42 -16.90
N ILE A 174 -2.34 -8.00 -18.00
CA ILE A 174 -1.84 -7.32 -19.19
C ILE A 174 -2.62 -7.86 -20.39
N GLU A 175 -3.27 -6.98 -21.15
CA GLU A 175 -4.09 -7.34 -22.34
C GLU A 175 -5.11 -8.46 -22.07
N GLY A 176 -5.70 -8.44 -20.86
CA GLY A 176 -6.69 -9.43 -20.43
C GLY A 176 -6.11 -10.76 -19.97
N VAL A 177 -4.79 -10.93 -19.98
CA VAL A 177 -4.09 -12.13 -19.50
C VAL A 177 -3.47 -11.86 -18.12
N LYS A 178 -3.59 -12.82 -17.21
CA LYS A 178 -2.92 -12.80 -15.90
C LYS A 178 -1.55 -13.46 -16.02
N HIS A 179 -0.53 -12.73 -15.61
CA HIS A 179 0.88 -13.14 -15.60
C HIS A 179 1.41 -13.27 -14.18
#